data_7fbd72c76af5d3bfb6d1e22c6373c3b2
#
_entry.id   7fbd72c76af5d3bfb6d1e22c6373c3b2
#
_cell.length_a   1.000
_cell.length_b   1.000
_cell.length_c   1.000
_cell.angle_alpha   90.00
_cell.angle_beta   90.00
_cell.angle_gamma   90.00
#
_symmetry.space_group_name_H-M   'P 1'
#
loop_
_entity.id
_entity.type
_entity.pdbx_description
1 polymer ?
#
loop_
_entity_poly.entity_id
_entity_poly.type
_entity_poly.pdbx_seq_one_letter_code
_entity_poly.pdbx_strand_id
1 'polypeptide(L)'
;MEATIRSIYTLWNAQDRDGVLAAFQTLGPKGFTIEYVGSEPLDGTQAIIDMWDQYAGTCTTDVVTLLVNGNEAAALIHNNLTQDDGIRTMPSIETYKVTDGVLEVRYFHQTA
;
A
#
# COMPACT_ATOMS: atom_id res chain seq x y z
N MET A 1 -11.05 -5.81 8.52
CA MET A 1 -9.75 -5.67 7.82
C MET A 1 -9.90 -5.51 6.31
N GLU A 2 -10.72 -6.34 5.66
CA GLU A 2 -10.84 -6.29 4.20
C GLU A 2 -11.29 -4.91 3.69
N ALA A 3 -12.36 -4.36 4.25
CA ALA A 3 -12.89 -3.07 3.83
C ALA A 3 -11.87 -1.94 4.01
N THR A 4 -11.14 -1.95 5.12
CA THR A 4 -10.11 -0.93 5.39
C THR A 4 -8.96 -1.02 4.41
N ILE A 5 -8.49 -2.24 4.10
CA ILE A 5 -7.42 -2.43 3.11
C ILE A 5 -7.88 -1.95 1.73
N ARG A 6 -9.09 -2.32 1.29
CA ARG A 6 -9.62 -1.84 0.00
C ARG A 6 -9.71 -0.32 -0.04
N SER A 7 -10.07 0.31 1.08
CA SER A 7 -10.17 1.78 1.14
C SER A 7 -8.83 2.47 0.92
N ILE A 8 -7.71 1.83 1.30
CA ILE A 8 -6.38 2.40 1.07
C ILE A 8 -6.17 2.69 -0.43
N TYR A 9 -6.52 1.73 -1.29
CA TYR A 9 -6.33 1.88 -2.74
C TYR A 9 -7.33 2.84 -3.35
N THR A 10 -8.58 2.81 -2.89
CA THR A 10 -9.60 3.77 -3.34
C THR A 10 -9.20 5.21 -2.99
N LEU A 11 -8.73 5.44 -1.77
CA LEU A 11 -8.30 6.75 -1.31
C LEU A 11 -7.02 7.21 -1.99
N TRP A 12 -6.09 6.28 -2.26
CA TRP A 12 -4.91 6.58 -3.06
C TRP A 12 -5.31 7.10 -4.44
N ASN A 13 -6.22 6.38 -5.12
CA ASN A 13 -6.68 6.76 -6.45
C ASN A 13 -7.42 8.10 -6.45
N ALA A 14 -8.11 8.42 -5.34
CA ALA A 14 -8.78 9.71 -5.16
C ALA A 14 -7.84 10.84 -4.76
N GLN A 15 -6.55 10.55 -4.58
CA GLN A 15 -5.53 11.49 -4.12
C GLN A 15 -5.85 12.08 -2.74
N ASP A 16 -6.42 11.27 -1.86
CA ASP A 16 -6.71 11.63 -0.48
C ASP A 16 -5.62 11.07 0.45
N ARG A 17 -4.53 11.83 0.58
CA ARG A 17 -3.38 11.41 1.40
C ARG A 17 -3.78 11.21 2.87
N ASP A 18 -4.53 12.13 3.44
CA ASP A 18 -4.91 12.04 4.85
C ASP A 18 -5.81 10.83 5.10
N GLY A 19 -6.69 10.52 4.14
CA GLY A 19 -7.53 9.33 4.19
C GLY A 19 -6.71 8.05 4.12
N VAL A 20 -5.69 7.99 3.26
CA VAL A 20 -4.79 6.84 3.17
C VAL A 20 -4.06 6.63 4.51
N LEU A 21 -3.49 7.70 5.07
CA LEU A 21 -2.81 7.61 6.37
C LEU A 21 -3.76 7.17 7.48
N ALA A 22 -4.98 7.69 7.51
CA ALA A 22 -5.98 7.30 8.51
C ALA A 22 -6.36 5.82 8.38
N ALA A 23 -6.44 5.28 7.16
CA ALA A 23 -6.74 3.87 6.95
C ALA A 23 -5.61 2.96 7.50
N PHE A 24 -4.35 3.32 7.25
CA PHE A 24 -3.22 2.60 7.84
C PHE A 24 -3.24 2.66 9.36
N GLN A 25 -3.54 3.82 9.93
CA GLN A 25 -3.62 4.00 11.39
C GLN A 25 -4.77 3.21 12.00
N THR A 26 -5.87 3.04 11.27
CA THR A 26 -6.99 2.19 11.70
C THR A 26 -6.55 0.73 11.82
N LEU A 27 -5.76 0.24 10.87
CA LEU A 27 -5.22 -1.12 10.91
C LEU A 27 -4.15 -1.30 11.98
N GLY A 28 -3.28 -0.31 12.16
CA GLY A 28 -2.20 -0.33 13.13
C GLY A 28 -2.28 0.85 14.09
N PRO A 29 -3.23 0.83 15.06
CA PRO A 29 -3.42 1.97 15.97
C PRO A 29 -2.22 2.26 16.86
N LYS A 30 -1.32 1.29 17.03
CA LYS A 30 -0.08 1.47 17.79
C LYS A 30 1.13 1.75 16.91
N GLY A 31 0.95 1.83 15.59
CA GLY A 31 1.99 2.13 14.64
C GLY A 31 2.01 1.17 13.47
N PHE A 32 2.72 1.55 12.42
CA PHE A 32 2.89 0.67 11.27
C PHE A 32 4.24 0.90 10.59
N THR A 33 4.73 -0.16 9.97
CA THR A 33 5.95 -0.13 9.17
C THR A 33 5.65 -0.57 7.76
N ILE A 34 6.44 -0.07 6.82
CA ILE A 34 6.40 -0.50 5.43
C ILE A 34 7.79 -1.00 5.05
N GLU A 35 7.82 -2.20 4.50
CA GLU A 35 9.06 -2.80 4.01
C GLU A 35 8.93 -3.02 2.51
N TYR A 36 9.84 -2.42 1.76
CA TYR A 36 10.08 -2.84 0.37
C TYR A 36 10.98 -4.06 0.44
N VAL A 37 10.47 -5.22 0.03
CA VAL A 37 11.20 -6.48 0.20
C VAL A 37 12.58 -6.39 -0.46
N GLY A 38 13.61 -6.69 0.32
CA GLY A 38 15.01 -6.49 -0.05
C GLY A 38 15.68 -5.29 0.61
N SER A 39 14.90 -4.45 1.29
CA SER A 39 15.37 -3.27 2.04
C SER A 39 14.91 -3.35 3.49
N GLU A 40 15.44 -2.48 4.34
CA GLU A 40 15.03 -2.41 5.74
C GLU A 40 13.61 -1.87 5.89
N PRO A 41 12.85 -2.33 6.89
CA PRO A 41 11.56 -1.73 7.21
C PRO A 41 11.68 -0.25 7.54
N LEU A 42 10.70 0.53 7.07
CA LEU A 42 10.64 1.97 7.26
C LEU A 42 9.49 2.36 8.17
N ASP A 43 9.61 3.51 8.86
CA ASP A 43 8.45 4.11 9.52
C ASP A 43 7.34 4.31 8.49
N GLY A 44 6.14 3.79 8.79
CA GLY A 44 5.07 3.72 7.81
C GLY A 44 4.56 5.08 7.39
N THR A 45 4.39 6.01 8.33
CA THR A 45 3.91 7.36 8.01
C THR A 45 4.87 8.06 7.05
N GLN A 46 6.16 8.02 7.35
CA GLN A 46 7.15 8.65 6.47
C GLN A 46 7.23 7.97 5.11
N ALA A 47 7.15 6.64 5.09
CA ALA A 47 7.16 5.89 3.83
C ALA A 47 5.99 6.27 2.93
N ILE A 48 4.79 6.44 3.48
CA ILE A 48 3.62 6.86 2.70
C ILE A 48 3.78 8.29 2.19
N ILE A 49 4.31 9.20 3.01
CA ILE A 49 4.55 10.58 2.60
C ILE A 49 5.54 10.61 1.43
N ASP A 50 6.64 9.87 1.53
CA ASP A 50 7.66 9.81 0.47
C ASP A 50 7.09 9.20 -0.82
N MET A 51 6.31 8.13 -0.69
CA MET A 51 5.65 7.50 -1.83
C MET A 51 4.65 8.45 -2.48
N TRP A 52 3.92 9.22 -1.66
CA TRP A 52 2.98 10.22 -2.15
C TRP A 52 3.68 11.29 -2.96
N ASP A 53 4.77 11.83 -2.42
CA ASP A 53 5.55 12.87 -3.10
C ASP A 53 6.11 12.39 -4.43
N GLN A 54 6.43 11.10 -4.54
CA GLN A 54 7.01 10.53 -5.75
C GLN A 54 5.97 10.15 -6.80
N TYR A 55 4.81 9.62 -6.41
CA TYR A 55 3.89 8.95 -7.33
C TYR A 55 2.48 9.54 -7.38
N ALA A 56 2.08 10.40 -6.45
CA ALA A 56 0.71 10.91 -6.44
C ALA A 56 0.40 11.67 -7.73
N GLY A 57 -0.76 11.37 -8.32
CA GLY A 57 -1.17 11.96 -9.59
C GLY A 57 -0.61 11.27 -10.83
N THR A 58 0.37 10.38 -10.68
CA THR A 58 0.95 9.63 -11.81
C THR A 58 0.77 8.12 -11.69
N CYS A 59 0.28 7.64 -10.55
CA CYS A 59 0.05 6.23 -10.33
C CYS A 59 -1.35 6.00 -9.77
N THR A 60 -2.12 5.15 -10.44
CA THR A 60 -3.37 4.62 -9.91
C THR A 60 -3.21 3.13 -9.67
N THR A 61 -4.10 2.55 -8.88
CA THR A 61 -4.01 1.15 -8.47
C THR A 61 -5.32 0.43 -8.75
N ASP A 62 -5.22 -0.85 -9.12
CA ASP A 62 -6.36 -1.76 -9.20
C ASP A 62 -6.10 -2.95 -8.28
N VAL A 63 -7.04 -3.24 -7.40
CA VAL A 63 -6.99 -4.44 -6.57
C VAL A 63 -7.49 -5.60 -7.42
N VAL A 64 -6.57 -6.46 -7.85
CA VAL A 64 -6.91 -7.63 -8.66
C VAL A 64 -7.50 -8.73 -7.78
N THR A 65 -6.83 -9.00 -6.66
CA THR A 65 -7.27 -10.02 -5.71
C THR A 65 -6.83 -9.58 -4.31
N LEU A 66 -7.71 -9.74 -3.35
CA LEU A 66 -7.41 -9.52 -1.94
C LEU A 66 -7.91 -10.72 -1.14
N LEU A 67 -7.01 -11.34 -0.40
CA LEU A 67 -7.32 -12.46 0.49
C LEU A 67 -7.01 -12.04 1.92
N VAL A 68 -7.96 -12.28 2.82
CA VAL A 68 -7.81 -11.96 4.24
C VAL A 68 -7.97 -13.24 5.04
N ASN A 69 -7.04 -13.50 5.95
CA ASN A 69 -7.08 -14.65 6.83
C ASN A 69 -6.69 -14.21 8.24
N GLY A 70 -7.69 -14.05 9.11
CA GLY A 70 -7.45 -13.60 10.48
C GLY A 70 -6.84 -12.21 10.53
N ASN A 71 -5.62 -12.13 11.07
CA ASN A 71 -4.88 -10.88 11.22
C ASN A 71 -3.91 -10.60 10.07
N GLU A 72 -3.98 -11.37 8.99
CA GLU A 72 -3.09 -11.22 7.83
C GLU A 72 -3.91 -11.10 6.56
N ALA A 73 -3.33 -10.40 5.59
CA ALA A 73 -3.92 -10.26 4.27
C ALA A 73 -2.83 -10.18 3.20
N ALA A 74 -3.19 -10.55 1.99
CA ALA A 74 -2.33 -10.41 0.82
C ALA A 74 -3.16 -9.88 -0.35
N ALA A 75 -2.62 -8.90 -1.05
CA ALA A 75 -3.27 -8.27 -2.19
C ALA A 75 -2.38 -8.32 -3.41
N LEU A 76 -2.94 -8.75 -4.54
CA LEU A 76 -2.31 -8.56 -5.85
C LEU A 76 -2.84 -7.24 -6.41
N ILE A 77 -1.92 -6.33 -6.67
CA ILE A 77 -2.22 -4.97 -7.12
C ILE A 77 -1.62 -4.76 -8.50
N HIS A 78 -2.38 -4.14 -9.39
CA HIS A 78 -1.83 -3.56 -10.61
C HIS A 78 -1.59 -2.07 -10.39
N ASN A 79 -0.35 -1.64 -10.55
CA ASN A 79 0.05 -0.25 -10.44
C ASN A 79 0.15 0.34 -11.85
N ASN A 80 -0.69 1.32 -12.15
CA ASN A 80 -0.79 1.94 -13.46
C ASN A 80 -0.03 3.27 -13.43
N LEU A 81 1.16 3.28 -14.00
CA LEU A 81 2.03 4.47 -14.03
C LEU A 81 1.84 5.22 -15.33
N THR A 82 1.49 6.50 -15.22
CA THR A 82 1.40 7.39 -16.37
C THR A 82 2.82 7.84 -16.76
N GLN A 83 3.17 7.61 -18.02
CA GLN A 83 4.46 7.97 -18.60
C GLN A 83 4.24 8.78 -19.89
N ASP A 84 5.29 9.36 -20.44
CA ASP A 84 5.22 10.21 -21.65
C ASP A 84 4.62 9.47 -22.85
N ASP A 85 4.86 8.16 -22.94
CA ASP A 85 4.42 7.31 -24.05
C ASP A 85 3.17 6.49 -23.72
N GLY A 86 2.50 6.76 -22.62
CA GLY A 86 1.28 6.08 -22.21
C GLY A 86 1.30 5.54 -20.78
N ILE A 87 0.53 4.48 -20.53
CA ILE A 87 0.41 3.91 -19.19
C ILE A 87 1.16 2.58 -19.15
N ARG A 88 2.04 2.43 -18.16
CA ARG A 88 2.73 1.18 -17.89
C ARG A 88 2.13 0.54 -16.62
N THR A 89 1.64 -0.68 -16.74
CA THR A 89 1.09 -1.43 -15.61
C THR A 89 2.12 -2.40 -15.07
N MET A 90 2.38 -2.32 -13.75
CA MET A 90 3.30 -3.21 -13.06
C MET A 90 2.61 -3.85 -11.87
N PRO A 91 2.72 -5.17 -11.69
CA PRO A 91 2.13 -5.85 -10.55
C PRO A 91 2.98 -5.66 -9.30
N SER A 92 2.32 -5.68 -8.15
CA SER A 92 2.95 -5.85 -6.85
C SER A 92 2.08 -6.76 -5.99
N ILE A 93 2.71 -7.45 -5.04
CA ILE A 93 1.99 -8.17 -3.99
C ILE A 93 2.26 -7.43 -2.69
N GLU A 94 1.19 -7.09 -1.99
CA GLU A 94 1.27 -6.30 -0.76
C GLU A 94 0.66 -7.10 0.37
N THR A 95 1.44 -7.36 1.40
CA THR A 95 0.97 -8.14 2.56
C THR A 95 0.81 -7.25 3.78
N TYR A 96 -0.17 -7.61 4.60
CA TYR A 96 -0.56 -6.88 5.80
C TYR A 96 -0.63 -7.86 6.95
N LYS A 97 0.00 -7.53 8.08
CA LYS A 97 -0.09 -8.34 9.30
C LYS A 97 -0.22 -7.44 10.50
N VAL A 98 -1.25 -7.67 11.32
CA VAL A 98 -1.49 -6.91 12.54
C VAL A 98 -1.20 -7.80 13.74
N THR A 99 -0.28 -7.37 14.61
CA THR A 99 0.07 -8.06 15.84
C THR A 99 0.07 -7.04 16.98
N ASP A 100 -0.81 -7.26 17.98
CA ASP A 100 -0.91 -6.40 19.16
C ASP A 100 -1.05 -4.91 18.82
N GLY A 101 -1.83 -4.61 17.78
CA GLY A 101 -2.11 -3.24 17.35
C GLY A 101 -1.04 -2.61 16.45
N VAL A 102 0.01 -3.36 16.11
CA VAL A 102 1.06 -2.90 15.19
C VAL A 102 0.88 -3.58 13.83
N LEU A 103 0.85 -2.76 12.78
CA LEU A 103 0.72 -3.24 11.41
C LEU A 103 2.09 -3.33 10.74
N GLU A 104 2.35 -4.46 10.12
CA GLU A 104 3.52 -4.66 9.25
C GLU A 104 3.04 -4.84 7.83
N VAL A 105 3.49 -3.97 6.92
CA VAL A 105 3.18 -4.02 5.49
C VAL A 105 4.44 -4.37 4.74
N ARG A 106 4.35 -5.32 3.81
CA ARG A 106 5.48 -5.70 2.96
C ARG A 106 5.07 -5.60 1.50
N TYR A 107 5.88 -4.91 0.72
CA TYR A 107 5.66 -4.72 -0.71
C TYR A 107 6.64 -5.56 -1.51
N PHE A 108 6.11 -6.49 -2.28
CA PHE A 108 6.88 -7.31 -3.21
C PHE A 108 6.76 -6.72 -4.60
N HIS A 109 7.88 -6.27 -5.16
CA HIS A 109 7.98 -5.76 -6.51
C HIS A 109 8.89 -6.66 -7.33
N GLN A 110 8.66 -6.71 -8.63
CA GLN A 110 9.58 -7.40 -9.51
C GLN A 110 10.87 -6.59 -9.64
N THR A 111 11.99 -7.25 -9.42
CA THR A 111 13.31 -6.64 -9.65
C THR A 111 13.81 -6.99 -11.05
N ALA A 112 14.62 -6.12 -11.59
CA ALA A 112 15.18 -6.31 -12.93
C ALA A 112 16.18 -7.47 -12.98
#